data_55bbbcf8aa79d503ee2a4f70363ffc28
#
_entry.id   55bbbcf8aa79d503ee2a4f70363ffc28
#
_cell.length_a   1.000
_cell.length_b   1.000
_cell.length_c   1.000
_cell.angle_alpha   90.00
_cell.angle_beta   90.00
_cell.angle_gamma   90.00
#
_symmetry.space_group_name_H-M   'P 1'
#
loop_
_entity.id
_entity.type
_entity.pdbx_description
1 polymer ?
#
loop_
_entity_poly.entity_id
_entity_poly.type
_entity_poly.pdbx_seq_one_letter_code
_entity_poly.pdbx_strand_id
1 'polypeptide(L)'
;MPTQPPDPFALLDDLISRSLTAGADAADAVMFENASLSVSQRLGKPEDIERAESQDIGLRVFRGKRQAIVSSTDIGKRALSELIERALAMAAAAPEDPFCGLAEAERLATDFPDLELCDDHEPTTEALTTRAAAAEDAARSVSGISNSEGAEAGWSRGTITLATSAGFAATYAVSQHSIGASVIAGQGVAMERDYDYATARFAADLADPETIGRS
;
A
#
# COMPACT_ATOMS: atom_id res chain seq x y z
N MET A 1 12.27 -12.84 -21.89
CA MET A 1 10.82 -12.80 -21.63
C MET A 1 10.69 -12.41 -20.17
N PRO A 2 9.90 -11.40 -19.79
CA PRO A 2 9.62 -11.16 -18.39
C PRO A 2 8.96 -12.43 -17.82
N THR A 3 9.54 -13.00 -16.80
CA THR A 3 8.93 -14.11 -16.05
C THR A 3 7.69 -13.55 -15.36
N GLN A 4 6.57 -14.21 -15.62
CA GLN A 4 5.32 -13.89 -14.90
C GLN A 4 5.61 -13.91 -13.39
N PRO A 5 5.15 -12.92 -12.61
CA PRO A 5 5.33 -12.93 -11.17
C PRO A 5 4.78 -14.25 -10.60
N PRO A 6 5.42 -14.81 -9.57
CA PRO A 6 4.94 -16.05 -8.97
C PRO A 6 3.53 -15.83 -8.39
N ASP A 7 2.71 -16.88 -8.43
CA ASP A 7 1.43 -16.87 -7.71
C ASP A 7 1.67 -16.63 -6.21
N PRO A 8 1.12 -15.56 -5.63
CA PRO A 8 1.33 -15.22 -4.22
C PRO A 8 0.97 -16.37 -3.27
N PHE A 9 -0.12 -17.08 -3.51
CA PHE A 9 -0.52 -18.21 -2.67
C PHE A 9 0.49 -19.34 -2.72
N ALA A 10 0.96 -19.70 -3.90
CA ALA A 10 1.97 -20.76 -4.06
C ALA A 10 3.30 -20.36 -3.38
N LEU A 11 3.69 -19.08 -3.45
CA LEU A 11 4.89 -18.57 -2.80
C LEU A 11 4.78 -18.63 -1.27
N LEU A 12 3.66 -18.19 -0.71
CA LEU A 12 3.42 -18.22 0.73
C LEU A 12 3.34 -19.64 1.27
N ASP A 13 2.68 -20.55 0.55
CA ASP A 13 2.58 -21.97 0.92
C ASP A 13 3.96 -22.64 0.93
N ASP A 14 4.81 -22.43 -0.09
CA ASP A 14 6.20 -22.90 -0.11
C ASP A 14 6.98 -22.37 1.09
N LEU A 15 6.87 -21.08 1.39
CA LEU A 15 7.58 -20.44 2.50
C LEU A 15 7.15 -21.04 3.85
N ILE A 16 5.85 -21.22 4.07
CA ILE A 16 5.30 -21.85 5.29
C ILE A 16 5.75 -23.29 5.40
N SER A 17 5.59 -24.10 4.33
CA SER A 17 5.96 -25.51 4.32
C SER A 17 7.44 -25.72 4.61
N ARG A 18 8.31 -24.87 4.05
CA ARG A 18 9.75 -24.88 4.33
C ARG A 18 10.07 -24.48 5.77
N SER A 19 9.33 -23.52 6.33
CA SER A 19 9.50 -23.11 7.72
C SER A 19 9.15 -24.23 8.70
N LEU A 20 8.06 -24.95 8.46
CA LEU A 20 7.67 -26.14 9.23
C LEU A 20 8.73 -27.23 9.11
N THR A 21 9.21 -27.53 7.90
CA THR A 21 10.27 -28.52 7.66
C THR A 21 11.57 -28.16 8.40
N ALA A 22 11.88 -26.87 8.53
CA ALA A 22 13.06 -26.35 9.21
C ALA A 22 12.89 -26.26 10.74
N GLY A 23 11.73 -26.62 11.29
CA GLY A 23 11.49 -26.77 12.74
C GLY A 23 10.63 -25.69 13.39
N ALA A 24 9.81 -24.98 12.63
CA ALA A 24 8.70 -24.21 13.18
C ALA A 24 7.55 -25.16 13.57
N ASP A 25 6.86 -24.90 14.68
CA ASP A 25 5.65 -25.63 15.09
C ASP A 25 4.42 -25.11 14.34
N ALA A 26 4.41 -23.82 14.01
CA ALA A 26 3.41 -23.17 13.18
C ALA A 26 4.04 -21.94 12.49
N ALA A 27 3.43 -21.49 11.39
CA ALA A 27 3.83 -20.29 10.69
C ALA A 27 2.64 -19.61 10.00
N ASP A 28 2.75 -18.32 9.78
CA ASP A 28 1.96 -17.59 8.81
C ASP A 28 2.87 -16.67 7.97
N ALA A 29 2.40 -16.37 6.78
CA ALA A 29 3.12 -15.49 5.87
C ALA A 29 2.13 -14.54 5.17
N VAL A 30 2.57 -13.31 4.94
CA VAL A 30 1.80 -12.28 4.26
C VAL A 30 2.63 -11.69 3.14
N MET A 31 1.99 -11.43 2.00
CA MET A 31 2.57 -10.69 0.89
C MET A 31 1.80 -9.39 0.69
N PHE A 32 2.52 -8.30 0.58
CA PHE A 32 2.02 -7.00 0.19
C PHE A 32 2.57 -6.68 -1.19
N GLU A 33 1.68 -6.33 -2.10
CA GLU A 33 2.03 -5.81 -3.42
C GLU A 33 1.39 -4.44 -3.54
N ASN A 34 2.14 -3.44 -3.97
CA ASN A 34 1.64 -2.09 -4.17
C ASN A 34 2.09 -1.54 -5.51
N ALA A 35 1.17 -0.86 -6.19
CA ALA A 35 1.44 -0.04 -7.35
C ALA A 35 0.86 1.36 -7.11
N SER A 36 1.60 2.39 -7.51
CA SER A 36 1.15 3.77 -7.41
C SER A 36 1.59 4.59 -8.61
N LEU A 37 0.80 5.59 -8.94
CA LEU A 37 1.09 6.60 -9.94
C LEU A 37 0.67 7.96 -9.39
N SER A 38 1.58 8.92 -9.37
CA SER A 38 1.27 10.30 -9.01
C SER A 38 1.83 11.27 -10.04
N VAL A 39 1.15 12.39 -10.15
CA VAL A 39 1.54 13.51 -10.99
C VAL A 39 1.42 14.79 -10.18
N SER A 40 2.48 15.56 -10.10
CA SER A 40 2.48 16.89 -9.53
C SER A 40 2.73 17.94 -10.62
N GLN A 41 2.09 19.07 -10.45
CA GLN A 41 2.36 20.26 -11.26
C GLN A 41 2.36 21.54 -10.43
N ARG A 42 3.07 22.54 -10.91
CA ARG A 42 3.13 23.85 -10.30
C ARG A 42 3.21 24.97 -11.35
N LEU A 43 2.41 26.02 -11.13
CA LEU A 43 2.33 27.18 -12.05
C LEU A 43 2.06 26.78 -13.50
N GLY A 44 1.20 25.75 -13.70
CA GLY A 44 0.84 25.22 -14.99
C GLY A 44 1.92 24.39 -15.68
N LYS A 45 2.93 23.93 -14.95
CA LYS A 45 4.01 23.10 -15.48
C LYS A 45 4.14 21.80 -14.68
N PRO A 46 4.29 20.65 -15.35
CA PRO A 46 4.61 19.40 -14.66
C PRO A 46 5.91 19.57 -13.85
N GLU A 47 5.90 19.10 -12.60
CA GLU A 47 7.08 19.03 -11.75
C GLU A 47 7.59 17.60 -11.61
N ASP A 48 6.67 16.65 -11.36
CA ASP A 48 7.07 15.25 -11.19
C ASP A 48 5.99 14.29 -11.69
N ILE A 49 6.43 13.12 -12.14
CA ILE A 49 5.60 11.97 -12.48
C ILE A 49 6.29 10.77 -11.87
N GLU A 50 5.70 10.19 -10.85
CA GLU A 50 6.25 9.03 -10.17
C GLU A 50 5.35 7.82 -10.38
N ARG A 51 5.94 6.71 -10.90
CA ARG A 51 5.34 5.39 -10.86
C ARG A 51 6.21 4.49 -9.98
N ALA A 52 5.63 3.92 -8.95
CA ALA A 52 6.31 2.99 -8.07
C ALA A 52 5.56 1.66 -7.99
N GLU A 53 6.32 0.58 -7.94
CA GLU A 53 5.83 -0.77 -7.68
C GLU A 53 6.70 -1.38 -6.60
N SER A 54 6.09 -1.97 -5.59
CA SER A 54 6.80 -2.64 -4.51
C SER A 54 6.13 -3.95 -4.13
N GLN A 55 6.94 -4.85 -3.58
CA GLN A 55 6.48 -6.08 -2.98
C GLN A 55 7.25 -6.33 -1.69
N ASP A 56 6.54 -6.81 -0.67
CA ASP A 56 7.08 -7.17 0.62
C ASP A 56 6.51 -8.51 1.07
N ILE A 57 7.35 -9.37 1.60
CA ILE A 57 6.94 -10.63 2.21
C ILE A 57 7.28 -10.62 3.70
N GLY A 58 6.30 -10.90 4.55
CA GLY A 58 6.46 -11.11 5.98
C GLY A 58 6.28 -12.58 6.32
N LEU A 59 7.15 -13.10 7.17
CA LEU A 59 7.07 -14.43 7.73
C LEU A 59 7.05 -14.35 9.24
N ARG A 60 6.05 -14.98 9.87
CA ARG A 60 6.01 -15.22 11.29
C ARG A 60 6.11 -16.71 11.56
N VAL A 61 7.00 -17.08 12.48
CA VAL A 61 7.16 -18.48 12.91
C VAL A 61 6.95 -18.61 14.40
N PHE A 62 6.44 -19.76 14.82
CA PHE A 62 6.23 -20.13 16.21
C PHE A 62 7.08 -21.34 16.56
N ARG A 63 7.68 -21.33 17.78
CA ARG A 63 8.39 -22.45 18.41
C ARG A 63 7.97 -22.54 19.88
N GLY A 64 7.12 -23.50 20.21
CA GLY A 64 6.46 -23.55 21.51
C GLY A 64 5.66 -22.27 21.77
N LYS A 65 6.00 -21.58 22.83
CA LYS A 65 5.41 -20.28 23.20
C LYS A 65 6.30 -19.09 22.84
N ARG A 66 7.04 -19.20 21.76
CA ARG A 66 7.93 -18.15 21.24
C ARG A 66 7.61 -17.88 19.79
N GLN A 67 7.73 -16.64 19.39
CA GLN A 67 7.51 -16.22 18.01
C GLN A 67 8.54 -15.21 17.55
N ALA A 68 8.74 -15.15 16.25
CA ALA A 68 9.48 -14.07 15.59
C ALA A 68 8.83 -13.70 14.26
N ILE A 69 8.94 -12.43 13.90
CA ILE A 69 8.48 -11.89 12.62
C ILE A 69 9.68 -11.33 11.90
N VAL A 70 9.80 -11.62 10.64
CA VAL A 70 10.83 -11.10 9.73
C VAL A 70 10.19 -10.73 8.40
N SER A 71 10.80 -9.81 7.67
CA SER A 71 10.33 -9.41 6.34
C SER A 71 11.47 -9.25 5.35
N SER A 72 11.13 -9.26 4.07
CA SER A 72 12.04 -9.04 2.95
C SER A 72 11.29 -8.48 1.74
N THR A 73 11.95 -7.59 0.99
CA THR A 73 11.52 -7.16 -0.34
C THR A 73 12.09 -8.07 -1.43
N ASP A 74 13.09 -8.90 -1.12
CA ASP A 74 13.65 -9.89 -2.02
C ASP A 74 12.95 -11.24 -1.83
N ILE A 75 12.21 -11.66 -2.86
CA ILE A 75 11.48 -12.95 -2.91
C ILE A 75 12.27 -14.06 -3.64
N GLY A 76 13.54 -13.83 -3.93
CA GLY A 76 14.42 -14.83 -4.54
C GLY A 76 14.63 -16.04 -3.61
N LYS A 77 14.79 -17.22 -4.19
CA LYS A 77 14.90 -18.50 -3.43
C LYS A 77 15.94 -18.46 -2.31
N ARG A 78 17.08 -17.79 -2.53
CA ARG A 78 18.13 -17.64 -1.53
C ARG A 78 17.69 -16.73 -0.39
N ALA A 79 17.13 -15.56 -0.71
CA ALA A 79 16.65 -14.61 0.29
C ALA A 79 15.56 -15.21 1.18
N LEU A 80 14.63 -15.99 0.60
CA LEU A 80 13.60 -16.69 1.36
C LEU A 80 14.19 -17.79 2.26
N SER A 81 15.27 -18.48 1.85
CA SER A 81 15.96 -19.44 2.73
C SER A 81 16.59 -18.72 3.92
N GLU A 82 17.30 -17.63 3.68
CA GLU A 82 17.91 -16.79 4.73
C GLU A 82 16.85 -16.17 5.66
N LEU A 83 15.68 -15.83 5.11
CA LEU A 83 14.53 -15.33 5.88
C LEU A 83 14.04 -16.38 6.89
N ILE A 84 13.85 -17.63 6.45
CA ILE A 84 13.41 -18.73 7.30
C ILE A 84 14.45 -18.98 8.42
N GLU A 85 15.72 -19.09 8.08
CA GLU A 85 16.80 -19.31 9.06
C GLU A 85 16.83 -18.21 10.12
N ARG A 86 16.71 -16.96 9.70
CA ARG A 86 16.66 -15.80 10.59
C ARG A 86 15.43 -15.83 11.50
N ALA A 87 14.23 -16.11 10.94
CA ALA A 87 13.01 -16.21 11.73
C ALA A 87 13.11 -17.27 12.82
N LEU A 88 13.60 -18.46 12.49
CA LEU A 88 13.76 -19.57 13.43
C LEU A 88 14.80 -19.28 14.52
N ALA A 89 15.93 -18.66 14.15
CA ALA A 89 16.96 -18.25 15.11
C ALA A 89 16.43 -17.20 16.09
N MET A 90 15.68 -16.21 15.58
CA MET A 90 15.07 -15.19 16.42
C MET A 90 13.99 -15.77 17.34
N ALA A 91 13.13 -16.65 16.84
CA ALA A 91 12.11 -17.31 17.66
C ALA A 91 12.74 -18.18 18.77
N ALA A 92 13.87 -18.86 18.48
CA ALA A 92 14.58 -19.63 19.48
C ALA A 92 15.16 -18.77 20.62
N ALA A 93 15.53 -17.53 20.33
CA ALA A 93 16.09 -16.57 21.30
C ALA A 93 15.04 -15.68 21.98
N ALA A 94 13.82 -15.63 21.45
CA ALA A 94 12.75 -14.79 21.98
C ALA A 94 12.29 -15.28 23.38
N PRO A 95 11.80 -14.38 24.24
CA PRO A 95 11.14 -14.79 25.48
C PRO A 95 9.84 -15.53 25.18
N GLU A 96 9.39 -16.34 26.16
CA GLU A 96 8.09 -17.02 26.05
C GLU A 96 6.94 -16.03 26.26
N ASP A 97 5.93 -16.15 25.39
CA ASP A 97 4.64 -15.47 25.50
C ASP A 97 3.54 -16.54 25.54
N PRO A 98 2.89 -16.78 26.68
CA PRO A 98 1.87 -17.80 26.82
C PRO A 98 0.67 -17.62 25.88
N PHE A 99 0.48 -16.39 25.36
CA PHE A 99 -0.65 -16.02 24.51
C PHE A 99 -0.32 -16.08 23.01
N CYS A 100 0.94 -16.28 22.62
CA CYS A 100 1.29 -16.36 21.21
C CYS A 100 0.77 -17.64 20.55
N GLY A 101 0.36 -17.53 19.28
CA GLY A 101 -0.14 -18.62 18.46
C GLY A 101 -0.92 -18.12 17.26
N LEU A 102 -1.27 -19.04 16.36
CA LEU A 102 -2.24 -18.77 15.31
C LEU A 102 -3.65 -18.68 15.93
N ALA A 103 -4.56 -18.00 15.22
CA ALA A 103 -5.96 -18.01 15.59
C ALA A 103 -6.54 -19.44 15.51
N GLU A 104 -7.43 -19.78 16.45
CA GLU A 104 -8.14 -21.04 16.44
C GLU A 104 -9.03 -21.13 15.19
N ALA A 105 -9.16 -22.33 14.62
CA ALA A 105 -9.87 -22.54 13.34
C ALA A 105 -11.33 -22.05 13.39
N GLU A 106 -11.98 -22.18 14.54
CA GLU A 106 -13.38 -21.76 14.74
C GLU A 106 -13.56 -20.24 14.74
N ARG A 107 -12.45 -19.48 14.87
CA ARG A 107 -12.44 -18.01 14.83
C ARG A 107 -12.05 -17.43 13.49
N LEU A 108 -11.64 -18.27 12.55
CA LEU A 108 -11.30 -17.83 11.20
C LEU A 108 -12.58 -17.55 10.40
N ALA A 109 -12.54 -16.47 9.62
CA ALA A 109 -13.63 -16.17 8.71
C ALA A 109 -13.71 -17.25 7.62
N THR A 110 -14.91 -17.73 7.35
CA THR A 110 -15.20 -18.71 6.28
C THR A 110 -15.97 -18.07 5.14
N ASP A 111 -16.49 -16.88 5.35
CA ASP A 111 -17.23 -16.08 4.37
C ASP A 111 -16.63 -14.66 4.36
N PHE A 112 -16.38 -14.15 3.17
CA PHE A 112 -15.78 -12.84 2.94
C PHE A 112 -16.75 -12.02 2.10
N PRO A 113 -17.54 -11.12 2.72
CA PRO A 113 -18.39 -10.22 1.95
C PRO A 113 -17.56 -9.32 1.07
N ASP A 114 -18.05 -9.02 -0.12
CA ASP A 114 -17.48 -7.97 -0.95
C ASP A 114 -17.69 -6.62 -0.26
N LEU A 115 -16.58 -5.99 0.12
CA LEU A 115 -16.56 -4.70 0.80
C LEU A 115 -16.33 -3.52 -0.15
N GLU A 116 -16.29 -3.79 -1.47
CA GLU A 116 -16.08 -2.77 -2.51
C GLU A 116 -14.86 -1.88 -2.20
N LEU A 117 -13.72 -2.50 -1.87
CA LEU A 117 -12.51 -1.77 -1.44
C LEU A 117 -11.60 -1.35 -2.58
N CYS A 118 -11.81 -1.88 -3.78
CA CYS A 118 -10.89 -1.71 -4.89
C CYS A 118 -11.62 -1.31 -6.18
N ASP A 119 -11.19 -0.21 -6.75
CA ASP A 119 -11.51 0.18 -8.12
C ASP A 119 -10.51 -0.51 -9.06
N ASP A 120 -11.01 -1.25 -10.05
CA ASP A 120 -10.16 -1.89 -11.06
C ASP A 120 -9.59 -0.91 -12.09
N HIS A 121 -10.01 0.36 -12.03
CA HIS A 121 -9.57 1.40 -12.94
C HIS A 121 -8.22 2.00 -12.51
N GLU A 122 -7.16 1.70 -13.27
CA GLU A 122 -5.88 2.40 -13.18
C GLU A 122 -5.92 3.63 -14.12
N PRO A 123 -5.76 4.86 -13.60
CA PRO A 123 -5.76 6.05 -14.43
C PRO A 123 -4.49 6.16 -15.26
N THR A 124 -4.59 6.80 -16.42
CA THR A 124 -3.40 7.15 -17.20
C THR A 124 -2.70 8.38 -16.62
N THR A 125 -1.41 8.55 -16.93
CA THR A 125 -0.64 9.76 -16.57
C THR A 125 -1.33 11.03 -17.07
N GLU A 126 -1.89 11.00 -18.29
CA GLU A 126 -2.60 12.14 -18.89
C GLU A 126 -3.88 12.49 -18.09
N ALA A 127 -4.60 11.48 -17.60
CA ALA A 127 -5.80 11.70 -16.80
C ALA A 127 -5.44 12.37 -15.45
N LEU A 128 -4.38 11.92 -14.79
CA LEU A 128 -3.89 12.53 -13.55
C LEU A 128 -3.35 13.95 -13.80
N THR A 129 -2.60 14.16 -14.89
CA THR A 129 -2.11 15.50 -15.27
C THR A 129 -3.26 16.47 -15.48
N THR A 130 -4.30 16.03 -16.20
CA THR A 130 -5.49 16.86 -16.44
C THR A 130 -6.20 17.22 -15.13
N ARG A 131 -6.30 16.27 -14.21
CA ARG A 131 -6.92 16.45 -12.89
C ARG A 131 -6.13 17.42 -12.02
N ALA A 132 -4.81 17.27 -11.94
CA ALA A 132 -3.94 18.17 -11.20
C ALA A 132 -3.97 19.59 -11.78
N ALA A 133 -3.98 19.72 -13.13
CA ALA A 133 -4.09 21.01 -13.80
C ALA A 133 -5.40 21.72 -13.45
N ALA A 134 -6.53 21.01 -13.51
CA ALA A 134 -7.84 21.60 -13.20
C ALA A 134 -7.91 22.11 -11.74
N ALA A 135 -7.33 21.36 -10.78
CA ALA A 135 -7.29 21.78 -9.39
C ALA A 135 -6.42 23.03 -9.20
N GLU A 136 -5.20 23.03 -9.76
CA GLU A 136 -4.31 24.18 -9.64
C GLU A 136 -4.87 25.44 -10.31
N ASP A 137 -5.41 25.31 -11.51
CA ASP A 137 -5.99 26.45 -12.26
C ASP A 137 -7.18 27.04 -11.50
N ALA A 138 -8.03 26.19 -10.91
CA ALA A 138 -9.15 26.63 -10.10
C ALA A 138 -8.65 27.37 -8.83
N ALA A 139 -7.68 26.83 -8.12
CA ALA A 139 -7.10 27.45 -6.94
C ALA A 139 -6.47 28.82 -7.26
N ARG A 140 -5.68 28.90 -8.32
CA ARG A 140 -5.05 30.15 -8.77
C ARG A 140 -6.02 31.19 -9.27
N SER A 141 -7.24 30.80 -9.67
CA SER A 141 -8.29 31.73 -10.08
C SER A 141 -8.97 32.47 -8.92
N VAL A 142 -8.77 31.99 -7.69
CA VAL A 142 -9.35 32.60 -6.49
C VAL A 142 -8.69 33.95 -6.22
N SER A 143 -9.52 34.97 -5.97
CA SER A 143 -9.04 36.34 -5.74
C SER A 143 -8.18 36.41 -4.45
N GLY A 144 -7.01 37.03 -4.55
CA GLY A 144 -6.06 37.13 -3.42
C GLY A 144 -4.94 36.10 -3.45
N ILE A 145 -5.07 35.05 -4.23
CA ILE A 145 -3.98 34.08 -4.41
C ILE A 145 -2.83 34.72 -5.19
N SER A 146 -1.67 34.70 -4.60
CA SER A 146 -0.44 35.32 -5.15
C SER A 146 0.56 34.30 -5.68
N ASN A 147 0.48 33.04 -5.24
CA ASN A 147 1.37 31.95 -5.68
C ASN A 147 0.68 30.60 -5.52
N SER A 148 1.25 29.58 -6.17
CA SER A 148 0.86 28.18 -6.03
C SER A 148 2.05 27.37 -5.49
N GLU A 149 1.79 26.47 -4.56
CA GLU A 149 2.73 25.42 -4.17
C GLU A 149 2.54 24.15 -5.01
N GLY A 150 1.50 24.14 -5.85
CA GLY A 150 1.22 23.08 -6.79
C GLY A 150 -0.07 22.32 -6.47
N ALA A 151 -0.39 21.42 -7.37
CA ALA A 151 -1.43 20.42 -7.21
C ALA A 151 -0.88 19.03 -7.54
N GLU A 152 -1.41 18.03 -6.87
CA GLU A 152 -1.05 16.63 -7.08
C GLU A 152 -2.30 15.78 -7.28
N ALA A 153 -2.26 14.88 -8.25
CA ALA A 153 -3.25 13.84 -8.44
C ALA A 153 -2.55 12.48 -8.37
N GLY A 154 -3.15 11.54 -7.64
CA GLY A 154 -2.55 10.25 -7.41
C GLY A 154 -3.53 9.09 -7.46
N TRP A 155 -2.96 7.91 -7.65
CA TRP A 155 -3.62 6.63 -7.55
C TRP A 155 -2.68 5.63 -6.92
N SER A 156 -3.25 4.72 -6.13
CA SER A 156 -2.54 3.54 -5.66
C SER A 156 -3.47 2.34 -5.57
N ARG A 157 -2.88 1.15 -5.72
CA ARG A 157 -3.52 -0.14 -5.49
C ARG A 157 -2.59 -1.01 -4.66
N GLY A 158 -3.10 -1.49 -3.52
CA GLY A 158 -2.42 -2.46 -2.68
C GLY A 158 -3.16 -3.80 -2.70
N THR A 159 -2.42 -4.91 -2.80
CA THR A 159 -2.95 -6.27 -2.64
C THR A 159 -2.30 -6.92 -1.45
N ILE A 160 -3.10 -7.51 -0.57
CA ILE A 160 -2.64 -8.22 0.61
C ILE A 160 -3.07 -9.67 0.48
N THR A 161 -2.09 -10.59 0.52
CA THR A 161 -2.32 -12.03 0.51
C THR A 161 -1.76 -12.63 1.79
N LEU A 162 -2.57 -13.36 2.52
CA LEU A 162 -2.21 -14.02 3.79
C LEU A 162 -2.44 -15.52 3.67
N ALA A 163 -1.48 -16.30 4.18
CA ALA A 163 -1.62 -17.74 4.36
C ALA A 163 -1.10 -18.17 5.74
N THR A 164 -1.64 -19.27 6.26
CA THR A 164 -1.25 -19.83 7.55
C THR A 164 -1.04 -21.34 7.45
N SER A 165 -0.18 -21.89 8.31
CA SER A 165 0.01 -23.35 8.44
C SER A 165 -1.24 -24.08 8.95
N ALA A 166 -2.24 -23.38 9.46
CA ALA A 166 -3.54 -23.92 9.86
C ALA A 166 -4.55 -24.04 8.69
N GLY A 167 -4.12 -23.73 7.45
CA GLY A 167 -4.94 -23.87 6.23
C GLY A 167 -5.80 -22.65 5.90
N PHE A 168 -5.69 -21.55 6.63
CA PHE A 168 -6.33 -20.29 6.22
C PHE A 168 -5.51 -19.64 5.10
N ALA A 169 -6.20 -19.20 4.05
CA ALA A 169 -5.61 -18.39 2.98
C ALA A 169 -6.66 -17.41 2.44
N ALA A 170 -6.28 -16.15 2.33
CA ALA A 170 -7.15 -15.10 1.81
C ALA A 170 -6.36 -13.99 1.14
N THR A 171 -6.99 -13.30 0.19
CA THR A 171 -6.44 -12.12 -0.46
C THR A 171 -7.52 -11.05 -0.61
N TYR A 172 -7.12 -9.79 -0.55
CA TYR A 172 -7.97 -8.66 -0.89
C TYR A 172 -7.14 -7.54 -1.48
N ALA A 173 -7.78 -6.70 -2.28
CA ALA A 173 -7.16 -5.51 -2.83
C ALA A 173 -7.85 -4.24 -2.30
N VAL A 174 -7.08 -3.17 -2.23
CA VAL A 174 -7.59 -1.84 -1.91
C VAL A 174 -7.04 -0.85 -2.92
N SER A 175 -7.84 0.12 -3.32
CA SER A 175 -7.40 1.23 -4.15
C SER A 175 -7.60 2.57 -3.45
N GLN A 176 -6.90 3.58 -3.90
CA GLN A 176 -7.09 4.96 -3.49
C GLN A 176 -6.80 5.88 -4.66
N HIS A 177 -7.71 6.80 -4.91
CA HIS A 177 -7.53 7.96 -5.77
C HIS A 177 -7.42 9.19 -4.89
N SER A 178 -6.59 10.16 -5.29
CA SER A 178 -6.36 11.39 -4.55
C SER A 178 -6.26 12.59 -5.47
N ILE A 179 -6.60 13.75 -4.93
CA ILE A 179 -6.40 15.07 -5.53
C ILE A 179 -6.16 16.06 -4.39
N GLY A 180 -5.24 17.00 -4.59
CA GLY A 180 -5.00 18.09 -3.66
C GLY A 180 -4.36 19.28 -4.35
N ALA A 181 -4.56 20.46 -3.79
CA ALA A 181 -3.92 21.69 -4.21
C ALA A 181 -3.51 22.52 -3.01
N SER A 182 -2.42 23.27 -3.15
CA SER A 182 -1.91 24.16 -2.10
C SER A 182 -1.51 25.51 -2.72
N VAL A 183 -1.93 26.58 -2.08
CA VAL A 183 -1.73 27.94 -2.58
C VAL A 183 -1.26 28.89 -1.48
N ILE A 184 -0.75 30.02 -1.90
CA ILE A 184 -0.33 31.12 -1.04
C ILE A 184 -1.10 32.37 -1.45
N ALA A 185 -1.73 33.03 -0.46
CA ALA A 185 -2.33 34.34 -0.58
C ALA A 185 -1.43 35.41 0.03
N GLY A 186 -1.61 36.68 -0.38
CA GLY A 186 -0.89 37.80 0.20
C GLY A 186 0.56 37.95 -0.27
N GLN A 187 1.30 38.86 0.40
CA GLN A 187 2.69 39.18 0.07
C GLN A 187 3.51 39.52 1.33
N GLY A 188 4.82 39.25 1.29
CA GLY A 188 5.75 39.57 2.37
C GLY A 188 5.40 38.85 3.67
N VAL A 189 5.32 39.59 4.76
CA VAL A 189 4.99 39.04 6.09
C VAL A 189 3.50 38.74 6.28
N ALA A 190 2.66 39.12 5.34
CA ALA A 190 1.22 38.84 5.33
C ALA A 190 0.84 37.69 4.38
N MET A 191 1.81 36.83 4.07
CA MET A 191 1.52 35.61 3.31
C MET A 191 0.84 34.59 4.19
N GLU A 192 -0.26 34.03 3.68
CA GLU A 192 -0.97 32.91 4.28
C GLU A 192 -0.98 31.74 3.29
N ARG A 193 -0.91 30.52 3.79
CA ARG A 193 -0.97 29.28 3.03
C ARG A 193 -2.28 28.57 3.34
N ASP A 194 -2.90 28.04 2.29
CA ASP A 194 -4.05 27.17 2.42
C ASP A 194 -3.97 25.99 1.47
N TYR A 195 -4.67 24.91 1.79
CA TYR A 195 -4.73 23.72 0.99
C TYR A 195 -6.03 22.95 1.21
N ASP A 196 -6.46 22.24 0.18
CA ASP A 196 -7.54 21.26 0.30
C ASP A 196 -7.19 19.99 -0.46
N TYR A 197 -7.80 18.88 -0.06
CA TYR A 197 -7.59 17.58 -0.69
C TYR A 197 -8.81 16.67 -0.52
N ALA A 198 -8.91 15.69 -1.41
CA ALA A 198 -9.86 14.59 -1.29
C ALA A 198 -9.21 13.26 -1.63
N THR A 199 -9.74 12.20 -1.02
CA THR A 199 -9.39 10.81 -1.35
C THR A 199 -10.66 9.98 -1.47
N ALA A 200 -10.64 9.00 -2.37
CA ALA A 200 -11.74 8.05 -2.53
C ALA A 200 -11.19 6.66 -2.94
N ARG A 201 -11.97 5.61 -2.69
CA ARG A 201 -11.65 4.27 -3.19
C ARG A 201 -11.85 4.16 -4.69
N PHE A 202 -12.92 4.73 -5.19
CA PHE A 202 -13.30 4.72 -6.60
C PHE A 202 -13.06 6.09 -7.23
N ALA A 203 -12.55 6.09 -8.46
CA ALA A 203 -12.33 7.33 -9.21
C ALA A 203 -13.61 8.16 -9.39
N ALA A 204 -14.76 7.48 -9.49
CA ALA A 204 -16.06 8.12 -9.65
C ALA A 204 -16.54 8.87 -8.40
N ASP A 205 -16.06 8.48 -7.22
CA ASP A 205 -16.44 9.09 -5.94
C ASP A 205 -15.47 10.20 -5.51
N LEU A 206 -14.35 10.37 -6.24
CA LEU A 206 -13.39 11.41 -5.93
C LEU A 206 -13.99 12.79 -6.24
N ALA A 207 -13.82 13.72 -5.32
CA ALA A 207 -14.29 15.09 -5.48
C ALA A 207 -13.78 15.73 -6.79
N ASP A 208 -14.59 16.58 -7.36
CA ASP A 208 -14.24 17.34 -8.56
C ASP A 208 -13.00 18.22 -8.29
N PRO A 209 -11.97 18.17 -9.15
CA PRO A 209 -10.72 18.89 -8.93
C PRO A 209 -10.90 20.41 -8.86
N GLU A 210 -11.85 20.97 -9.61
CA GLU A 210 -12.13 22.42 -9.52
C GLU A 210 -12.76 22.80 -8.19
N THR A 211 -13.54 21.90 -7.58
CA THR A 211 -14.11 22.11 -6.24
C THR A 211 -12.98 22.17 -5.20
N ILE A 212 -12.05 21.22 -5.24
CA ILE A 212 -10.87 21.20 -4.34
C ILE A 212 -10.03 22.49 -4.53
N GLY A 213 -9.81 22.91 -5.77
CA GLY A 213 -9.02 24.11 -6.03
C GLY A 213 -9.69 25.42 -5.55
N ARG A 214 -11.03 25.46 -5.38
CA ARG A 214 -11.75 26.66 -4.94
C ARG A 214 -12.08 26.71 -3.44
N SER A 215 -11.90 25.58 -2.74
CA SER A 215 -12.09 25.51 -1.28
C SER A 215 -11.06 26.32 -0.55
#